data_2a0c79a344a766dbe1ce28fe8fd7d931
#
_entry.id   2a0c79a344a766dbe1ce28fe8fd7d931
#
_cell.length_a   1.000
_cell.length_b   1.000
_cell.length_c   1.000
_cell.angle_alpha   90.00
_cell.angle_beta   90.00
_cell.angle_gamma   90.00
#
_symmetry.space_group_name_H-M   'P 1'
#
loop_
_entity.id
_entity.type
_entity.pdbx_description
1 polymer ?
#
loop_
_entity_poly.entity_id
_entity_poly.type
_entity_poly.pdbx_seq_one_letter_code
_entity_poly.pdbx_strand_id
1 'polypeptide(L)'
;MDERVTINKNDRLAAATRHLEREAFDGLIAASNGLNNFLDANAVYVLSGVRPIGESAVVLDRDGRSTLIVTPAWDEERAASVSATDQTIGSDDLAASLQKVADKHRLDLTRTLSVGLTLLGQGLFDRIASSLGTLPKAADELTRDLACVRNADELAAAQRATAIAERGYERLLECARPGMREFELAAELYCFMKRLGAEDNFLLMSASQHNHAVRAAGERILDVGDIILSEITPCYRGQFVQICRTTVIGEPRPVVREKYAILQDAMREGLTAARAGTTVADVTLVINSVIQKAGYGEYCRPPYMRVRGHGLGITSDRPGDIVDTNRRVLESGMVFVMHPNQYIPESGYLMCGETVVVSDEGARSLSARQAELDVIAV
;
A
#
# COMPACT_ATOMS: atom_id res chain seq x y z
N MET A 1 -7.12 9.96 -26.92
CA MET A 1 -7.07 8.57 -27.41
C MET A 1 -6.72 7.73 -26.19
N ASP A 2 -7.66 6.97 -25.73
CA ASP A 2 -7.55 6.13 -24.54
C ASP A 2 -6.82 4.85 -24.98
N GLU A 3 -5.48 4.83 -24.84
CA GLU A 3 -4.73 3.58 -24.99
C GLU A 3 -5.17 2.67 -23.85
N ARG A 4 -6.05 1.73 -24.17
CA ARG A 4 -6.36 0.60 -23.30
C ARG A 4 -5.08 -0.22 -23.13
N VAL A 5 -4.29 0.14 -22.12
CA VAL A 5 -3.17 -0.70 -21.68
C VAL A 5 -3.77 -2.04 -21.26
N THR A 6 -3.55 -3.05 -22.10
CA THR A 6 -3.97 -4.42 -21.80
C THR A 6 -3.08 -4.91 -20.67
N ILE A 7 -3.59 -4.85 -19.42
CA ILE A 7 -2.90 -5.41 -18.26
C ILE A 7 -2.59 -6.87 -18.59
N ASN A 8 -1.34 -7.29 -18.42
CA ASN A 8 -0.98 -8.71 -18.48
C ASN A 8 -1.53 -9.40 -17.23
N LYS A 9 -2.85 -9.56 -17.23
CA LYS A 9 -3.69 -9.93 -16.10
C LYS A 9 -3.45 -11.38 -15.62
N ASN A 10 -2.82 -12.22 -16.46
CA ASN A 10 -2.69 -13.65 -16.21
C ASN A 10 -1.49 -14.06 -15.35
N ASP A 11 -0.52 -13.18 -15.08
CA ASP A 11 0.72 -13.59 -14.42
C ASP A 11 0.47 -14.09 -12.99
N ARG A 12 -0.49 -13.52 -12.26
CA ARG A 12 -0.79 -13.91 -10.88
C ARG A 12 -1.60 -15.19 -10.78
N LEU A 13 -2.57 -15.38 -11.67
CA LEU A 13 -3.29 -16.66 -11.77
C LEU A 13 -2.34 -17.77 -12.16
N ALA A 14 -1.47 -17.54 -13.15
CA ALA A 14 -0.44 -18.52 -13.53
C ALA A 14 0.56 -18.82 -12.39
N ALA A 15 0.95 -17.80 -11.61
CA ALA A 15 1.82 -18.01 -10.46
C ALA A 15 1.12 -18.80 -9.34
N ALA A 16 -0.17 -18.51 -9.10
CA ALA A 16 -0.99 -19.28 -8.17
C ALA A 16 -1.14 -20.75 -8.64
N THR A 17 -1.41 -20.97 -9.93
CA THR A 17 -1.48 -22.34 -10.51
C THR A 17 -0.18 -23.10 -10.29
N ARG A 18 0.99 -22.51 -10.61
CA ARG A 18 2.29 -23.14 -10.34
C ARG A 18 2.49 -23.46 -8.85
N HIS A 19 1.99 -22.62 -7.95
CA HIS A 19 2.05 -22.89 -6.51
C HIS A 19 1.19 -24.12 -6.16
N LEU A 20 -0.04 -24.21 -6.68
CA LEU A 20 -0.92 -25.36 -6.48
C LEU A 20 -0.28 -26.66 -6.97
N GLU A 21 0.32 -26.65 -8.16
CA GLU A 21 1.02 -27.80 -8.73
C GLU A 21 2.18 -28.25 -7.82
N ARG A 22 3.05 -27.32 -7.41
CA ARG A 22 4.23 -27.60 -6.59
C ARG A 22 3.87 -28.16 -5.21
N GLU A 23 2.84 -27.62 -4.59
CA GLU A 23 2.39 -28.01 -3.24
C GLU A 23 1.33 -29.14 -3.28
N ALA A 24 0.99 -29.66 -4.48
CA ALA A 24 0.03 -30.72 -4.70
C ALA A 24 -1.39 -30.44 -4.17
N PHE A 25 -1.86 -29.20 -4.31
CA PHE A 25 -3.25 -28.82 -4.07
C PHE A 25 -4.07 -28.87 -5.35
N ASP A 26 -5.39 -29.07 -5.21
CA ASP A 26 -6.32 -29.20 -6.35
C ASP A 26 -6.94 -27.87 -6.74
N GLY A 27 -6.91 -26.86 -5.86
CA GLY A 27 -7.43 -25.55 -6.18
C GLY A 27 -7.21 -24.49 -5.10
N LEU A 28 -7.67 -23.29 -5.41
CA LEU A 28 -7.62 -22.10 -4.55
C LEU A 28 -8.98 -21.39 -4.58
N ILE A 29 -9.50 -21.04 -3.42
CA ILE A 29 -10.66 -20.18 -3.25
C ILE A 29 -10.20 -18.88 -2.59
N ALA A 30 -10.34 -17.76 -3.30
CA ALA A 30 -10.16 -16.44 -2.72
C ALA A 30 -11.51 -15.81 -2.44
N ALA A 31 -11.66 -15.12 -1.31
CA ALA A 31 -12.90 -14.42 -0.98
C ALA A 31 -12.63 -13.02 -0.42
N SER A 32 -13.62 -12.12 -0.61
CA SER A 32 -13.59 -10.75 -0.13
C SER A 32 -14.99 -10.29 0.25
N ASN A 33 -15.07 -9.43 1.26
CA ASN A 33 -16.29 -8.73 1.66
C ASN A 33 -16.60 -7.46 0.82
N GLY A 34 -15.82 -7.21 -0.24
CA GLY A 34 -15.93 -6.02 -1.08
C GLY A 34 -15.19 -4.79 -0.55
N LEU A 35 -14.67 -4.84 0.67
CA LEU A 35 -13.86 -3.72 1.20
C LEU A 35 -12.46 -3.77 0.61
N ASN A 36 -11.98 -2.59 0.21
CA ASN A 36 -10.60 -2.37 -0.18
C ASN A 36 -10.06 -1.29 0.74
N ASN A 37 -9.17 -1.65 1.63
CA ASN A 37 -8.53 -0.69 2.51
C ASN A 37 -7.01 -0.73 2.35
N PHE A 38 -6.36 0.27 2.91
CA PHE A 38 -4.90 0.41 2.83
C PHE A 38 -4.15 -0.72 3.57
N LEU A 39 -4.76 -1.33 4.58
CA LEU A 39 -4.07 -2.24 5.50
C LEU A 39 -4.16 -3.72 5.10
N ASP A 40 -5.23 -4.13 4.39
CA ASP A 40 -5.51 -5.53 4.12
C ASP A 40 -5.53 -5.85 2.63
N ALA A 41 -4.88 -6.95 2.25
CA ALA A 41 -4.87 -7.44 0.87
C ALA A 41 -6.25 -7.96 0.46
N ASN A 42 -6.84 -7.38 -0.59
CA ASN A 42 -8.00 -7.95 -1.23
C ASN A 42 -7.58 -9.10 -2.14
N ALA A 43 -7.74 -10.34 -1.67
CA ALA A 43 -7.34 -11.55 -2.39
C ALA A 43 -8.01 -11.68 -3.77
N VAL A 44 -9.29 -11.27 -3.87
CA VAL A 44 -10.03 -11.29 -5.14
C VAL A 44 -9.42 -10.28 -6.11
N TYR A 45 -9.09 -9.06 -5.64
CA TYR A 45 -8.43 -8.06 -6.48
C TYR A 45 -7.05 -8.56 -6.97
N VAL A 46 -6.25 -9.14 -6.08
CA VAL A 46 -4.91 -9.67 -6.43
C VAL A 46 -4.99 -10.68 -7.57
N LEU A 47 -5.97 -11.59 -7.55
CA LEU A 47 -6.09 -12.67 -8.54
C LEU A 47 -6.86 -12.25 -9.80
N SER A 48 -7.91 -11.46 -9.67
CA SER A 48 -8.79 -11.11 -10.78
C SER A 48 -8.49 -9.76 -11.44
N GLY A 49 -7.80 -8.84 -10.74
CA GLY A 49 -7.67 -7.44 -11.14
C GLY A 49 -8.97 -6.65 -11.06
N VAL A 50 -10.03 -7.23 -10.50
CA VAL A 50 -11.34 -6.57 -10.30
C VAL A 50 -11.45 -6.03 -8.90
N ARG A 51 -11.66 -4.73 -8.76
CA ARG A 51 -12.07 -4.13 -7.49
C ARG A 51 -13.56 -4.42 -7.29
N PRO A 52 -13.93 -5.32 -6.37
CA PRO A 52 -15.32 -5.70 -6.20
C PRO A 52 -16.13 -4.56 -5.56
N ILE A 53 -17.44 -4.49 -5.90
CA ILE A 53 -18.37 -3.55 -5.27
C ILE A 53 -18.94 -4.15 -3.98
N GLY A 54 -19.16 -5.47 -3.99
CA GLY A 54 -19.70 -6.22 -2.86
C GLY A 54 -18.92 -7.49 -2.57
N GLU A 55 -19.56 -8.40 -1.87
CA GLU A 55 -18.99 -9.73 -1.58
C GLU A 55 -18.57 -10.41 -2.90
N SER A 56 -17.42 -11.07 -2.92
CA SER A 56 -16.89 -11.66 -4.15
C SER A 56 -15.95 -12.82 -3.86
N ALA A 57 -15.77 -13.71 -4.84
CA ALA A 57 -14.81 -14.81 -4.75
C ALA A 57 -14.18 -15.13 -6.10
N VAL A 58 -12.94 -15.64 -6.06
CA VAL A 58 -12.29 -16.30 -7.22
C VAL A 58 -12.09 -17.76 -6.88
N VAL A 59 -12.47 -18.62 -7.80
CA VAL A 59 -12.19 -20.07 -7.77
C VAL A 59 -11.16 -20.34 -8.87
N LEU A 60 -10.05 -20.98 -8.52
CA LEU A 60 -8.98 -21.39 -9.42
C LEU A 60 -8.70 -22.87 -9.20
N ASP A 61 -8.71 -23.68 -10.27
CA ASP A 61 -8.30 -25.06 -10.18
C ASP A 61 -6.83 -25.25 -10.61
N ARG A 62 -6.29 -26.43 -10.36
CA ARG A 62 -4.89 -26.77 -10.68
C ARG A 62 -4.58 -26.79 -12.18
N ASP A 63 -5.61 -26.88 -13.05
CA ASP A 63 -5.45 -26.80 -14.51
C ASP A 63 -5.42 -25.34 -15.00
N GLY A 64 -5.51 -24.37 -14.09
CA GLY A 64 -5.47 -22.94 -14.36
C GLY A 64 -6.83 -22.34 -14.76
N ARG A 65 -7.92 -23.12 -14.76
CA ARG A 65 -9.26 -22.56 -15.05
C ARG A 65 -9.74 -21.74 -13.88
N SER A 66 -10.27 -20.56 -14.14
CA SER A 66 -10.60 -19.57 -13.13
C SER A 66 -12.00 -18.97 -13.33
N THR A 67 -12.73 -18.78 -12.23
CA THR A 67 -14.06 -18.16 -12.23
C THR A 67 -14.11 -17.09 -11.14
N LEU A 68 -14.48 -15.86 -11.51
CA LEU A 68 -14.81 -14.77 -10.60
C LEU A 68 -16.32 -14.76 -10.34
N ILE A 69 -16.72 -14.64 -9.08
CA ILE A 69 -18.10 -14.42 -8.64
C ILE A 69 -18.14 -13.02 -8.03
N VAL A 70 -19.05 -12.17 -8.51
CA VAL A 70 -19.26 -10.81 -7.99
C VAL A 70 -20.70 -10.62 -7.49
N THR A 71 -20.85 -9.83 -6.47
CA THR A 71 -22.15 -9.34 -6.00
C THR A 71 -22.14 -7.80 -5.97
N PRO A 72 -23.29 -7.16 -6.22
CA PRO A 72 -24.58 -7.70 -6.68
C PRO A 72 -24.51 -8.28 -8.09
N ALA A 73 -25.50 -9.09 -8.48
CA ALA A 73 -25.54 -9.77 -9.79
C ALA A 73 -25.38 -8.81 -10.98
N TRP A 74 -25.89 -7.58 -10.88
CA TRP A 74 -25.81 -6.58 -11.95
C TRP A 74 -24.36 -6.07 -12.22
N ASP A 75 -23.38 -6.34 -11.35
CA ASP A 75 -21.99 -5.95 -11.54
C ASP A 75 -21.21 -6.88 -12.50
N GLU A 76 -21.84 -7.97 -12.99
CA GLU A 76 -21.20 -8.97 -13.84
C GLU A 76 -20.55 -8.38 -15.08
N GLU A 77 -21.29 -7.55 -15.85
CA GLU A 77 -20.78 -6.98 -17.11
C GLU A 77 -19.54 -6.10 -16.89
N ARG A 78 -19.58 -5.21 -15.87
CA ARG A 78 -18.42 -4.37 -15.51
C ARG A 78 -17.23 -5.22 -15.08
N ALA A 79 -17.46 -6.19 -14.20
CA ALA A 79 -16.41 -7.06 -13.69
C ALA A 79 -15.81 -7.91 -14.82
N ALA A 80 -16.61 -8.50 -15.69
CA ALA A 80 -16.17 -9.29 -16.84
C ALA A 80 -15.30 -8.48 -17.80
N SER A 81 -15.62 -7.20 -18.02
CA SER A 81 -14.86 -6.32 -18.94
C SER A 81 -13.42 -6.06 -18.48
N VAL A 82 -13.11 -6.25 -17.19
CA VAL A 82 -11.80 -5.95 -16.60
C VAL A 82 -11.15 -7.15 -15.89
N SER A 83 -11.83 -8.27 -15.75
CA SER A 83 -11.34 -9.47 -15.08
C SER A 83 -10.21 -10.14 -15.85
N ALA A 84 -9.26 -10.72 -15.08
CA ALA A 84 -8.24 -11.63 -15.57
C ALA A 84 -8.70 -13.10 -15.61
N THR A 85 -9.85 -13.42 -15.01
CA THR A 85 -10.37 -14.79 -14.93
C THR A 85 -11.03 -15.22 -16.24
N ASP A 86 -11.11 -16.53 -16.49
CA ASP A 86 -11.72 -17.09 -17.71
C ASP A 86 -13.22 -16.86 -17.76
N GLN A 87 -13.88 -16.84 -16.60
CA GLN A 87 -15.29 -16.62 -16.45
C GLN A 87 -15.60 -15.65 -15.32
N THR A 88 -16.60 -14.79 -15.52
CA THR A 88 -17.20 -13.95 -14.48
C THR A 88 -18.68 -14.30 -14.35
N ILE A 89 -19.17 -14.35 -13.12
CA ILE A 89 -20.58 -14.67 -12.79
C ILE A 89 -21.10 -13.63 -11.80
N GLY A 90 -22.23 -13.02 -12.12
CA GLY A 90 -22.98 -12.17 -11.20
C GLY A 90 -23.88 -13.01 -10.29
N SER A 91 -23.97 -12.64 -9.02
CA SER A 91 -24.78 -13.33 -8.02
C SER A 91 -25.32 -12.37 -6.97
N ASP A 92 -26.48 -12.69 -6.40
CA ASP A 92 -27.02 -12.03 -5.20
C ASP A 92 -26.83 -12.91 -3.93
N ASP A 93 -26.26 -14.12 -4.10
CA ASP A 93 -25.89 -15.03 -3.01
C ASP A 93 -24.52 -15.64 -3.30
N LEU A 94 -23.47 -15.02 -2.73
CA LEU A 94 -22.10 -15.45 -2.90
C LEU A 94 -21.88 -16.89 -2.43
N ALA A 95 -22.40 -17.26 -1.25
CA ALA A 95 -22.12 -18.55 -0.63
C ALA A 95 -22.69 -19.71 -1.48
N ALA A 96 -23.95 -19.58 -1.94
CA ALA A 96 -24.58 -20.57 -2.80
C ALA A 96 -23.91 -20.67 -4.17
N SER A 97 -23.47 -19.54 -4.75
CA SER A 97 -22.78 -19.52 -6.03
C SER A 97 -21.36 -20.10 -5.91
N LEU A 98 -20.66 -19.82 -4.81
CA LEU A 98 -19.32 -20.36 -4.55
C LEU A 98 -19.34 -21.89 -4.51
N GLN A 99 -20.31 -22.50 -3.82
CA GLN A 99 -20.48 -23.97 -3.79
C GLN A 99 -20.67 -24.52 -5.21
N LYS A 100 -21.59 -23.94 -5.99
CA LYS A 100 -21.86 -24.38 -7.37
C LYS A 100 -20.62 -24.29 -8.26
N VAL A 101 -19.84 -23.23 -8.10
CA VAL A 101 -18.60 -23.04 -8.88
C VAL A 101 -17.52 -24.02 -8.43
N ALA A 102 -17.35 -24.26 -7.12
CA ALA A 102 -16.42 -25.25 -6.61
C ALA A 102 -16.76 -26.66 -7.14
N ASP A 103 -18.04 -27.05 -7.17
CA ASP A 103 -18.50 -28.33 -7.73
C ASP A 103 -18.22 -28.40 -9.26
N LYS A 104 -18.48 -27.30 -10.00
CA LYS A 104 -18.19 -27.21 -11.46
C LYS A 104 -16.69 -27.39 -11.74
N HIS A 105 -15.82 -26.84 -10.92
CA HIS A 105 -14.37 -27.04 -10.99
C HIS A 105 -13.90 -28.37 -10.40
N ARG A 106 -14.81 -29.16 -9.81
CA ARG A 106 -14.55 -30.48 -9.20
C ARG A 106 -13.48 -30.41 -8.11
N LEU A 107 -13.50 -29.36 -7.29
CA LEU A 107 -12.53 -29.18 -6.24
C LEU A 107 -12.77 -30.18 -5.09
N ASP A 108 -11.74 -30.90 -4.71
CA ASP A 108 -11.68 -31.54 -3.40
C ASP A 108 -11.31 -30.47 -2.35
N LEU A 109 -12.28 -30.03 -1.54
CA LEU A 109 -12.08 -28.96 -0.56
C LEU A 109 -11.05 -29.34 0.51
N THR A 110 -10.79 -30.63 0.76
CA THR A 110 -9.74 -31.07 1.69
C THR A 110 -8.34 -30.87 1.11
N ARG A 111 -8.23 -30.70 -0.21
CA ARG A 111 -7.02 -30.47 -0.98
C ARG A 111 -7.03 -29.09 -1.65
N THR A 112 -7.86 -28.18 -1.17
CA THR A 112 -8.00 -26.81 -1.68
C THR A 112 -7.43 -25.82 -0.67
N LEU A 113 -6.78 -24.76 -1.18
CA LEU A 113 -6.35 -23.62 -0.37
C LEU A 113 -7.43 -22.56 -0.32
N SER A 114 -7.43 -21.74 0.73
CA SER A 114 -8.24 -20.54 0.80
C SER A 114 -7.41 -19.32 1.16
N VAL A 115 -7.78 -18.18 0.58
CA VAL A 115 -7.20 -16.87 0.91
C VAL A 115 -8.29 -15.83 1.11
N GLY A 116 -8.14 -14.99 2.11
CA GLY A 116 -9.09 -13.94 2.46
C GLY A 116 -10.30 -14.41 3.28
N LEU A 117 -10.53 -15.71 3.48
CA LEU A 117 -11.64 -16.18 4.32
C LEU A 117 -11.50 -15.73 5.77
N THR A 118 -10.28 -15.66 6.30
CA THR A 118 -9.97 -15.22 7.67
C THR A 118 -10.23 -13.72 7.89
N LEU A 119 -10.36 -12.94 6.81
CA LEU A 119 -10.62 -11.50 6.83
C LEU A 119 -12.10 -11.14 6.67
N LEU A 120 -12.96 -12.15 6.47
CA LEU A 120 -14.40 -11.94 6.32
C LEU A 120 -15.07 -11.63 7.66
N GLY A 121 -16.11 -10.82 7.63
CA GLY A 121 -17.01 -10.69 8.78
C GLY A 121 -17.69 -12.04 9.09
N GLN A 122 -17.93 -12.33 10.37
CA GLN A 122 -18.43 -13.62 10.86
C GLN A 122 -19.67 -14.11 10.08
N GLY A 123 -20.63 -13.22 9.79
CA GLY A 123 -21.85 -13.60 9.09
C GLY A 123 -21.64 -14.11 7.67
N LEU A 124 -20.71 -13.52 6.91
CA LEU A 124 -20.33 -14.00 5.58
C LEU A 124 -19.54 -15.31 5.68
N PHE A 125 -18.57 -15.36 6.59
CA PHE A 125 -17.80 -16.56 6.85
C PHE A 125 -18.70 -17.77 7.17
N ASP A 126 -19.69 -17.61 8.06
CA ASP A 126 -20.60 -18.67 8.46
C ASP A 126 -21.48 -19.15 7.29
N ARG A 127 -21.96 -18.23 6.44
CA ARG A 127 -22.71 -18.60 5.22
C ARG A 127 -21.86 -19.44 4.26
N ILE A 128 -20.61 -19.01 4.02
CA ILE A 128 -19.67 -19.74 3.15
C ILE A 128 -19.33 -21.10 3.77
N ALA A 129 -19.01 -21.15 5.05
CA ALA A 129 -18.69 -22.40 5.76
C ALA A 129 -19.85 -23.40 5.73
N SER A 130 -21.07 -22.92 5.95
CA SER A 130 -22.29 -23.75 5.89
C SER A 130 -22.55 -24.28 4.48
N SER A 131 -22.32 -23.45 3.46
CA SER A 131 -22.52 -23.83 2.06
C SER A 131 -21.48 -24.85 1.58
N LEU A 132 -20.21 -24.64 1.89
CA LEU A 132 -19.12 -25.52 1.46
C LEU A 132 -19.07 -26.85 2.27
N GLY A 133 -19.58 -26.86 3.50
CA GLY A 133 -19.55 -28.03 4.41
C GLY A 133 -18.14 -28.38 4.92
N THR A 134 -17.12 -28.25 4.10
CA THR A 134 -15.70 -28.42 4.45
C THR A 134 -14.96 -27.13 4.09
N LEU A 135 -14.19 -26.57 5.04
CA LEU A 135 -13.40 -25.37 4.78
C LEU A 135 -12.05 -25.75 4.17
N PRO A 136 -11.64 -25.07 3.09
CA PRO A 136 -10.29 -25.18 2.54
C PRO A 136 -9.22 -24.74 3.54
N LYS A 137 -8.00 -25.23 3.36
CA LYS A 137 -6.85 -24.84 4.19
C LYS A 137 -6.48 -23.37 3.98
N ALA A 138 -6.42 -22.58 5.04
CA ALA A 138 -6.04 -21.16 4.98
C ALA A 138 -4.57 -20.99 4.50
N ALA A 139 -4.36 -20.07 3.55
CA ALA A 139 -3.08 -19.74 2.93
C ALA A 139 -2.97 -18.23 2.61
N ASP A 140 -3.38 -17.35 3.53
CA ASP A 140 -3.47 -15.90 3.30
C ASP A 140 -2.13 -15.27 2.88
N GLU A 141 -1.00 -15.84 3.34
CA GLU A 141 0.35 -15.40 2.95
C GLU A 141 0.60 -15.55 1.43
N LEU A 142 -0.03 -16.54 0.78
CA LEU A 142 0.12 -16.72 -0.68
C LEU A 142 -0.31 -15.46 -1.45
N THR A 143 -1.45 -14.85 -1.10
CA THR A 143 -1.91 -13.63 -1.75
C THR A 143 -0.90 -12.49 -1.60
N ARG A 144 -0.34 -12.36 -0.42
CA ARG A 144 0.65 -11.33 -0.08
C ARG A 144 1.95 -11.54 -0.87
N ASP A 145 2.42 -12.77 -0.96
CA ASP A 145 3.63 -13.10 -1.72
C ASP A 145 3.43 -12.91 -3.23
N LEU A 146 2.27 -13.29 -3.77
CA LEU A 146 1.91 -13.04 -5.17
C LEU A 146 1.85 -11.53 -5.48
N ALA A 147 1.47 -10.68 -4.53
CA ALA A 147 1.39 -9.24 -4.70
C ALA A 147 2.73 -8.51 -4.45
N CYS A 148 3.78 -9.21 -4.00
CA CYS A 148 5.01 -8.59 -3.52
C CYS A 148 5.82 -7.89 -4.62
N VAL A 149 6.02 -8.56 -5.75
CA VAL A 149 6.72 -8.03 -6.92
C VAL A 149 5.70 -7.43 -7.89
N ARG A 150 5.95 -6.23 -8.38
CA ARG A 150 5.05 -5.51 -9.30
C ARG A 150 5.36 -5.86 -10.75
N ASN A 151 4.30 -6.09 -11.52
CA ASN A 151 4.42 -6.13 -12.97
C ASN A 151 4.49 -4.72 -13.56
N ALA A 152 4.73 -4.61 -14.87
CA ALA A 152 4.89 -3.31 -15.54
C ALA A 152 3.68 -2.38 -15.40
N ASP A 153 2.46 -2.92 -15.47
CA ASP A 153 1.23 -2.14 -15.37
C ASP A 153 0.96 -1.63 -13.95
N GLU A 154 1.27 -2.46 -12.95
CA GLU A 154 1.19 -2.07 -11.54
C GLU A 154 2.22 -1.01 -11.20
N LEU A 155 3.44 -1.13 -11.77
CA LEU A 155 4.47 -0.11 -11.61
C LEU A 155 4.06 1.20 -12.28
N ALA A 156 3.47 1.16 -13.48
CA ALA A 156 2.92 2.34 -14.14
C ALA A 156 1.77 2.98 -13.33
N ALA A 157 0.90 2.16 -12.73
CA ALA A 157 -0.15 2.63 -11.84
C ALA A 157 0.43 3.28 -10.57
N ALA A 158 1.46 2.69 -9.96
CA ALA A 158 2.17 3.26 -8.82
C ALA A 158 2.85 4.60 -9.18
N GLN A 159 3.47 4.69 -10.36
CA GLN A 159 4.04 5.97 -10.87
C GLN A 159 2.96 7.04 -11.03
N ARG A 160 1.78 6.67 -11.57
CA ARG A 160 0.66 7.60 -11.69
C ARG A 160 0.11 8.02 -10.33
N ALA A 161 -0.03 7.09 -9.38
CA ALA A 161 -0.43 7.41 -8.02
C ALA A 161 0.58 8.35 -7.34
N THR A 162 1.90 8.14 -7.57
CA THR A 162 2.95 9.04 -7.04
C THR A 162 2.83 10.44 -7.63
N ALA A 163 2.58 10.57 -8.93
CA ALA A 163 2.35 11.88 -9.55
C ALA A 163 1.10 12.58 -8.95
N ILE A 164 0.05 11.81 -8.59
CA ILE A 164 -1.12 12.36 -7.89
C ILE A 164 -0.73 12.83 -6.48
N ALA A 165 0.10 12.07 -5.75
CA ALA A 165 0.58 12.45 -4.43
C ALA A 165 1.41 13.74 -4.46
N GLU A 166 2.32 13.87 -5.42
CA GLU A 166 3.14 15.07 -5.63
C GLU A 166 2.29 16.29 -5.95
N ARG A 167 1.30 16.15 -6.84
CA ARG A 167 0.33 17.22 -7.13
C ARG A 167 -0.52 17.58 -5.91
N GLY A 168 -0.90 16.59 -5.10
CA GLY A 168 -1.57 16.82 -3.82
C GLY A 168 -0.70 17.62 -2.85
N TYR A 169 0.59 17.30 -2.80
CA TYR A 169 1.55 18.05 -1.99
C TYR A 169 1.77 19.49 -2.49
N GLU A 170 1.90 19.68 -3.80
CA GLU A 170 1.94 21.04 -4.39
C GLU A 170 0.69 21.84 -3.99
N ARG A 171 -0.49 21.20 -4.00
CA ARG A 171 -1.72 21.83 -3.54
C ARG A 171 -1.67 22.20 -2.06
N LEU A 172 -1.02 21.39 -1.20
CA LEU A 172 -0.76 21.76 0.20
C LEU A 172 0.04 23.07 0.27
N LEU A 173 1.14 23.16 -0.49
CA LEU A 173 1.99 24.36 -0.50
C LEU A 173 1.26 25.61 -0.98
N GLU A 174 0.30 25.46 -1.91
CA GLU A 174 -0.52 26.57 -2.43
C GLU A 174 -1.60 27.05 -1.45
N CYS A 175 -2.19 26.11 -0.67
CA CYS A 175 -3.40 26.37 0.11
C CYS A 175 -3.13 26.68 1.57
N ALA A 176 -2.12 26.03 2.17
CA ALA A 176 -1.87 26.13 3.59
C ALA A 176 -1.49 27.57 3.98
N ARG A 177 -2.15 28.09 5.01
CA ARG A 177 -1.91 29.44 5.52
C ARG A 177 -2.29 29.53 6.99
N PRO A 178 -1.74 30.47 7.75
CA PRO A 178 -2.19 30.76 9.11
C PRO A 178 -3.70 31.02 9.16
N GLY A 179 -4.34 30.58 10.23
CA GLY A 179 -5.79 30.71 10.44
C GLY A 179 -6.62 29.56 9.89
N MET A 180 -6.08 28.73 9.00
CA MET A 180 -6.75 27.54 8.46
C MET A 180 -6.68 26.38 9.47
N ARG A 181 -7.72 25.53 9.55
CA ARG A 181 -7.68 24.32 10.38
C ARG A 181 -7.03 23.17 9.64
N GLU A 182 -6.42 22.23 10.37
CA GLU A 182 -5.81 21.03 9.78
C GLU A 182 -6.80 20.26 8.90
N PHE A 183 -8.07 20.03 9.37
CA PHE A 183 -9.06 19.29 8.59
C PHE A 183 -9.52 20.06 7.33
N GLU A 184 -9.49 21.40 7.31
CA GLU A 184 -9.81 22.18 6.12
C GLU A 184 -8.75 21.97 5.05
N LEU A 185 -7.45 21.99 5.43
CA LEU A 185 -6.36 21.68 4.53
C LEU A 185 -6.42 20.24 4.04
N ALA A 186 -6.73 19.27 4.92
CA ALA A 186 -6.92 17.88 4.52
C ALA A 186 -8.04 17.71 3.49
N ALA A 187 -9.18 18.40 3.68
CA ALA A 187 -10.31 18.37 2.75
C ALA A 187 -9.92 18.89 1.35
N GLU A 188 -9.11 19.97 1.29
CA GLU A 188 -8.57 20.48 0.01
C GLU A 188 -7.75 19.41 -0.72
N LEU A 189 -6.86 18.69 0.00
CA LEU A 189 -6.04 17.64 -0.58
C LEU A 189 -6.87 16.46 -1.07
N TYR A 190 -7.83 15.97 -0.25
CA TYR A 190 -8.74 14.91 -0.63
C TYR A 190 -9.51 15.24 -1.91
N CYS A 191 -10.13 16.43 -1.95
CA CYS A 191 -10.89 16.87 -3.11
C CYS A 191 -10.01 16.99 -4.35
N PHE A 192 -8.82 17.58 -4.21
CA PHE A 192 -7.91 17.80 -5.31
C PHE A 192 -7.40 16.48 -5.91
N MET A 193 -6.90 15.56 -5.07
CA MET A 193 -6.41 14.26 -5.54
C MET A 193 -7.53 13.40 -6.14
N LYS A 194 -8.75 13.47 -5.61
CA LYS A 194 -9.91 12.79 -6.19
C LYS A 194 -10.22 13.29 -7.60
N ARG A 195 -10.10 14.59 -7.86
CA ARG A 195 -10.25 15.18 -9.22
C ARG A 195 -9.16 14.70 -10.18
N LEU A 196 -7.98 14.33 -9.69
CA LEU A 196 -6.90 13.77 -10.50
C LEU A 196 -7.04 12.26 -10.76
N GLY A 197 -8.09 11.64 -10.23
CA GLY A 197 -8.43 10.21 -10.45
C GLY A 197 -7.97 9.28 -9.33
N ALA A 198 -7.59 9.80 -8.15
CA ALA A 198 -7.34 8.93 -7.00
C ALA A 198 -8.62 8.15 -6.64
N GLU A 199 -8.51 6.83 -6.55
CA GLU A 199 -9.61 5.94 -6.15
C GLU A 199 -9.88 6.04 -4.65
N ASP A 200 -8.80 6.18 -3.89
CA ASP A 200 -8.78 6.30 -2.44
C ASP A 200 -7.60 7.17 -2.00
N ASN A 201 -7.57 7.56 -0.74
CA ASN A 201 -6.45 8.27 -0.15
C ASN A 201 -6.42 8.02 1.36
N PHE A 202 -5.31 7.51 1.87
CA PHE A 202 -5.03 7.48 3.30
C PHE A 202 -4.13 8.67 3.63
N LEU A 203 -4.65 9.65 4.35
CA LEU A 203 -3.95 10.89 4.66
C LEU A 203 -3.78 11.05 6.18
N LEU A 204 -2.53 11.12 6.63
CA LEU A 204 -2.20 11.67 7.93
C LEU A 204 -1.59 13.05 7.75
N MET A 205 -2.07 14.01 8.52
CA MET A 205 -1.55 15.38 8.49
C MET A 205 -1.80 16.05 9.83
N SER A 206 -0.76 16.61 10.40
CA SER A 206 -0.87 17.40 11.63
C SER A 206 0.20 18.49 11.68
N ALA A 207 -0.03 19.53 12.45
CA ALA A 207 0.88 20.65 12.56
C ALA A 207 1.19 21.00 14.02
N SER A 208 2.39 21.46 14.28
CA SER A 208 2.85 21.98 15.56
C SER A 208 4.22 22.63 15.39
N GLN A 209 4.60 23.54 16.28
CA GLN A 209 5.96 24.06 16.31
C GLN A 209 7.01 23.01 16.78
N HIS A 210 6.52 21.94 17.43
CA HIS A 210 7.35 20.82 17.88
C HIS A 210 6.50 19.52 17.90
N ASN A 211 6.51 18.78 16.78
CA ASN A 211 5.75 17.56 16.64
C ASN A 211 6.36 16.39 17.41
N HIS A 212 5.56 15.47 17.92
CA HIS A 212 5.99 14.19 18.48
C HIS A 212 5.72 13.03 17.54
N ALA A 213 4.69 13.14 16.70
CA ALA A 213 4.28 12.17 15.69
C ALA A 213 3.37 12.85 14.67
N VAL A 214 3.17 12.21 13.51
CA VAL A 214 2.08 12.56 12.60
C VAL A 214 0.76 11.98 13.13
N ARG A 215 -0.36 12.67 12.88
CA ARG A 215 -1.71 12.28 13.30
C ARG A 215 -2.72 12.57 12.19
N ALA A 216 -3.92 12.06 12.34
CA ALA A 216 -5.05 12.52 11.52
C ALA A 216 -5.29 14.00 11.75
N ALA A 217 -5.68 14.72 10.68
CA ALA A 217 -5.98 16.15 10.71
C ALA A 217 -7.13 16.44 11.68
N GLY A 218 -6.92 17.43 12.54
CA GLY A 218 -7.84 17.80 13.62
C GLY A 218 -8.31 19.25 13.54
N GLU A 219 -8.79 19.75 14.68
CA GLU A 219 -9.33 21.09 14.87
C GLU A 219 -8.26 22.19 15.02
N ARG A 220 -6.97 21.79 15.13
CA ARG A 220 -5.90 22.76 15.34
C ARG A 220 -5.87 23.79 14.21
N ILE A 221 -5.74 25.05 14.59
CA ILE A 221 -5.55 26.20 13.69
C ILE A 221 -4.04 26.30 13.40
N LEU A 222 -3.69 26.37 12.12
CA LEU A 222 -2.33 26.59 11.64
C LEU A 222 -1.85 27.99 12.00
N ASP A 223 -0.60 28.11 12.40
CA ASP A 223 0.03 29.38 12.75
C ASP A 223 1.44 29.49 12.17
N VAL A 224 1.98 30.69 12.14
CA VAL A 224 3.37 30.97 11.74
C VAL A 224 4.33 30.21 12.66
N GLY A 225 5.35 29.55 12.08
CA GLY A 225 6.30 28.72 12.80
C GLY A 225 5.86 27.27 12.98
N ASP A 226 4.61 26.92 12.60
CA ASP A 226 4.19 25.52 12.61
C ASP A 226 4.93 24.70 11.55
N ILE A 227 5.22 23.45 11.92
CA ILE A 227 5.75 22.41 11.07
C ILE A 227 4.60 21.47 10.74
N ILE A 228 4.15 21.47 9.49
CA ILE A 228 3.16 20.55 8.97
C ILE A 228 3.86 19.24 8.60
N LEU A 229 3.43 18.14 9.19
CA LEU A 229 3.79 16.79 8.81
C LEU A 229 2.70 16.21 7.94
N SER A 230 3.03 15.57 6.82
CA SER A 230 2.03 14.95 5.96
C SER A 230 2.50 13.60 5.41
N GLU A 231 1.65 12.57 5.54
CA GLU A 231 1.70 11.30 4.82
C GLU A 231 0.56 11.30 3.81
N ILE A 232 0.90 11.43 2.55
CA ILE A 232 -0.05 11.54 1.44
C ILE A 232 -0.02 10.22 0.68
N THR A 233 -1.11 9.45 0.77
CA THR A 233 -1.15 8.04 0.32
C THR A 233 -2.33 7.78 -0.61
N PRO A 234 -2.33 8.33 -1.84
CA PRO A 234 -3.39 8.06 -2.80
C PRO A 234 -3.28 6.65 -3.39
N CYS A 235 -4.43 6.15 -3.86
CA CYS A 235 -4.55 4.92 -4.63
C CYS A 235 -4.95 5.22 -6.07
N TYR A 236 -4.28 4.58 -7.03
CA TYR A 236 -4.66 4.61 -8.45
C TYR A 236 -4.56 3.22 -9.04
N ARG A 237 -5.65 2.73 -9.67
CA ARG A 237 -5.77 1.36 -10.18
C ARG A 237 -5.31 0.32 -9.15
N GLY A 238 -5.80 0.48 -7.90
CA GLY A 238 -5.51 -0.41 -6.78
C GLY A 238 -4.10 -0.30 -6.19
N GLN A 239 -3.22 0.52 -6.74
CA GLN A 239 -1.86 0.70 -6.21
C GLN A 239 -1.82 1.92 -5.29
N PHE A 240 -1.59 1.68 -4.00
CA PHE A 240 -1.26 2.72 -3.03
C PHE A 240 0.22 3.09 -3.13
N VAL A 241 0.49 4.37 -2.99
CA VAL A 241 1.84 4.93 -2.83
C VAL A 241 1.82 5.90 -1.66
N GLN A 242 2.98 6.26 -1.15
CA GLN A 242 3.06 7.21 -0.04
C GLN A 242 4.27 8.14 -0.23
N ILE A 243 4.04 9.42 0.01
CA ILE A 243 5.11 10.40 0.21
C ILE A 243 4.97 11.00 1.61
N CYS A 244 6.10 11.17 2.29
CA CYS A 244 6.15 11.81 3.61
C CYS A 244 6.88 13.15 3.49
N ARG A 245 6.28 14.21 3.99
CA ARG A 245 6.79 15.58 3.83
C ARG A 245 6.77 16.35 5.15
N THR A 246 7.75 17.22 5.29
CA THR A 246 7.81 18.24 6.34
C THR A 246 7.77 19.62 5.69
N THR A 247 6.82 20.44 6.09
CA THR A 247 6.62 21.79 5.55
C THR A 247 6.55 22.80 6.70
N VAL A 248 7.19 23.96 6.56
CA VAL A 248 7.18 24.99 7.61
C VAL A 248 6.41 26.20 7.14
N ILE A 249 5.53 26.73 7.99
CA ILE A 249 4.85 28.02 7.75
C ILE A 249 5.73 29.16 8.24
N GLY A 250 6.22 29.99 7.32
CA GLY A 250 7.20 31.04 7.60
C GLY A 250 8.64 30.49 7.65
N GLU A 251 9.58 31.30 8.11
CA GLU A 251 11.01 30.92 8.14
C GLU A 251 11.28 29.79 9.14
N PRO A 252 11.82 28.64 8.68
CA PRO A 252 12.15 27.53 9.56
C PRO A 252 13.32 27.87 10.48
N ARG A 253 13.20 27.49 11.73
CA ARG A 253 14.32 27.59 12.69
C ARG A 253 15.57 26.90 12.13
N PRO A 254 16.79 27.44 12.30
CA PRO A 254 18.02 26.84 11.78
C PRO A 254 18.19 25.36 12.17
N VAL A 255 17.81 25.00 13.41
CA VAL A 255 17.87 23.63 13.90
C VAL A 255 16.97 22.67 13.10
N VAL A 256 15.81 23.12 12.60
CA VAL A 256 14.92 22.29 11.78
C VAL A 256 15.59 21.96 10.44
N ARG A 257 16.22 22.96 9.80
CA ARG A 257 16.99 22.73 8.54
C ARG A 257 18.14 21.76 8.75
N GLU A 258 18.91 21.95 9.82
CA GLU A 258 20.04 21.10 10.17
C GLU A 258 19.61 19.64 10.40
N LYS A 259 18.52 19.43 11.17
CA LYS A 259 18.08 18.07 11.49
C LYS A 259 17.36 17.40 10.32
N TYR A 260 16.70 18.18 9.46
CA TYR A 260 16.11 17.64 8.24
C TYR A 260 17.17 17.09 7.27
N ALA A 261 18.33 17.73 7.18
CA ALA A 261 19.45 17.26 6.35
C ALA A 261 19.91 15.84 6.76
N ILE A 262 19.85 15.50 8.06
CA ILE A 262 20.17 14.14 8.53
C ILE A 262 19.21 13.10 7.92
N LEU A 263 17.91 13.44 7.82
CA LEU A 263 16.91 12.55 7.24
C LEU A 263 17.14 12.38 5.72
N GLN A 264 17.52 13.46 5.03
CA GLN A 264 17.85 13.38 3.61
C GLN A 264 19.08 12.50 3.36
N ASP A 265 20.10 12.61 4.19
CA ASP A 265 21.28 11.75 4.13
C ASP A 265 20.89 10.28 4.41
N ALA A 266 20.06 10.03 5.42
CA ALA A 266 19.57 8.70 5.73
C ALA A 266 18.73 8.09 4.59
N MET A 267 17.93 8.92 3.91
CA MET A 267 17.17 8.50 2.71
C MET A 267 18.13 8.10 1.57
N ARG A 268 19.13 8.92 1.27
CA ARG A 268 20.10 8.65 0.20
C ARG A 268 20.86 7.34 0.41
N GLU A 269 21.37 7.13 1.63
CA GLU A 269 22.08 5.89 2.00
C GLU A 269 21.13 4.68 1.97
N GLY A 270 19.89 4.85 2.45
CA GLY A 270 18.85 3.82 2.38
C GLY A 270 18.52 3.41 0.96
N LEU A 271 18.35 4.36 0.03
CA LEU A 271 18.12 4.09 -1.39
C LEU A 271 19.25 3.26 -2.01
N THR A 272 20.50 3.60 -1.70
CA THR A 272 21.67 2.88 -2.19
C THR A 272 21.73 1.45 -1.62
N ALA A 273 21.38 1.27 -0.36
CA ALA A 273 21.41 -0.03 0.31
C ALA A 273 20.28 -0.98 -0.13
N ALA A 274 19.13 -0.44 -0.55
CA ALA A 274 17.93 -1.21 -0.86
C ALA A 274 18.00 -1.81 -2.28
N ARG A 275 18.87 -2.78 -2.50
CA ARG A 275 19.04 -3.51 -3.76
C ARG A 275 18.57 -4.95 -3.66
N ALA A 276 18.30 -5.58 -4.80
CA ALA A 276 17.98 -7.00 -4.85
C ALA A 276 19.09 -7.85 -4.20
N GLY A 277 18.70 -8.83 -3.40
CA GLY A 277 19.60 -9.67 -2.61
C GLY A 277 19.98 -9.13 -1.23
N THR A 278 19.67 -7.86 -0.91
CA THR A 278 19.88 -7.28 0.44
C THR A 278 18.68 -7.58 1.33
N THR A 279 18.87 -7.77 2.62
CA THR A 279 17.75 -7.94 3.55
C THR A 279 17.15 -6.59 3.95
N VAL A 280 15.86 -6.56 4.28
CA VAL A 280 15.19 -5.38 4.84
C VAL A 280 15.90 -4.90 6.11
N ALA A 281 16.39 -5.84 6.95
CA ALA A 281 17.14 -5.50 8.15
C ALA A 281 18.42 -4.73 7.84
N ASP A 282 19.19 -5.13 6.80
CA ASP A 282 20.43 -4.45 6.43
C ASP A 282 20.15 -3.02 5.97
N VAL A 283 19.09 -2.80 5.18
CA VAL A 283 18.64 -1.45 4.77
C VAL A 283 18.31 -0.60 6.00
N THR A 284 17.56 -1.17 6.97
CA THR A 284 17.22 -0.48 8.22
C THR A 284 18.47 -0.08 9.01
N LEU A 285 19.45 -0.97 9.12
CA LEU A 285 20.70 -0.71 9.84
C LEU A 285 21.51 0.41 9.18
N VAL A 286 21.52 0.47 7.83
CA VAL A 286 22.17 1.57 7.10
C VAL A 286 21.51 2.92 7.42
N ILE A 287 20.17 3.00 7.31
CA ILE A 287 19.40 4.21 7.66
C ILE A 287 19.68 4.63 9.10
N ASN A 288 19.59 3.69 10.05
CA ASN A 288 19.84 3.96 11.47
C ASN A 288 21.27 4.43 11.72
N SER A 289 22.27 3.90 11.00
CA SER A 289 23.67 4.27 11.18
C SER A 289 23.95 5.75 10.90
N VAL A 290 23.24 6.35 9.91
CA VAL A 290 23.35 7.78 9.61
C VAL A 290 22.88 8.62 10.79
N ILE A 291 21.69 8.28 11.32
CA ILE A 291 21.08 8.99 12.45
C ILE A 291 21.90 8.81 13.74
N GLN A 292 22.44 7.60 13.95
CA GLN A 292 23.34 7.31 15.09
C GLN A 292 24.63 8.12 15.02
N LYS A 293 25.27 8.21 13.85
CA LYS A 293 26.49 9.02 13.64
C LYS A 293 26.24 10.51 13.89
N ALA A 294 25.01 10.98 13.66
CA ALA A 294 24.60 12.33 13.99
C ALA A 294 24.32 12.56 15.50
N GLY A 295 24.47 11.51 16.34
CA GLY A 295 24.31 11.58 17.80
C GLY A 295 22.92 11.19 18.32
N TYR A 296 22.02 10.70 17.46
CA TYR A 296 20.60 10.42 17.81
C TYR A 296 20.27 8.93 17.89
N GLY A 297 21.25 8.08 18.17
CA GLY A 297 21.09 6.63 18.22
C GLY A 297 20.04 6.14 19.22
N GLU A 298 19.90 6.80 20.37
CA GLU A 298 18.90 6.46 21.37
C GLU A 298 17.45 6.63 20.86
N TYR A 299 17.24 7.50 19.87
CA TYR A 299 15.93 7.78 19.26
C TYR A 299 15.62 6.88 18.07
N CYS A 300 16.52 5.96 17.65
CA CYS A 300 16.29 4.97 16.60
C CYS A 300 15.52 3.74 17.07
N ARG A 301 14.68 3.86 18.07
CA ARG A 301 13.88 2.78 18.68
C ARG A 301 12.59 3.32 19.28
N PRO A 302 11.61 2.46 19.57
CA PRO A 302 10.39 2.88 20.26
C PRO A 302 10.72 3.55 21.63
N PRO A 303 9.92 4.56 22.02
CA PRO A 303 8.72 5.09 21.36
C PRO A 303 8.99 6.11 20.25
N TYR A 304 10.23 6.47 19.98
CA TYR A 304 10.62 7.57 19.11
C TYR A 304 10.61 7.23 17.61
N MET A 305 10.86 5.96 17.29
CA MET A 305 10.83 5.43 15.95
C MET A 305 10.25 4.01 15.98
N ARG A 306 9.28 3.72 15.11
CA ARG A 306 8.67 2.40 15.00
C ARG A 306 9.22 1.61 13.82
N VAL A 307 9.20 2.21 12.63
CA VAL A 307 9.64 1.62 11.37
C VAL A 307 10.34 2.64 10.49
N ARG A 308 11.22 2.18 9.59
CA ARG A 308 11.84 3.01 8.53
C ARG A 308 11.08 2.95 7.22
N GLY A 309 9.87 2.46 7.24
CA GLY A 309 9.00 2.26 6.09
C GLY A 309 8.19 0.99 6.23
N HIS A 310 7.41 0.69 5.21
CA HIS A 310 6.59 -0.52 5.14
C HIS A 310 6.26 -0.86 3.68
N GLY A 311 5.80 -2.07 3.43
CA GLY A 311 5.30 -2.47 2.13
C GLY A 311 4.17 -1.59 1.65
N LEU A 312 4.06 -1.42 0.34
CA LEU A 312 3.02 -0.64 -0.34
C LEU A 312 2.59 -1.32 -1.64
N GLY A 313 1.48 -0.90 -2.17
CA GLY A 313 0.93 -1.35 -3.44
C GLY A 313 -0.54 -1.68 -3.32
N ILE A 314 -0.95 -2.93 -3.56
CA ILE A 314 -2.33 -3.36 -3.34
C ILE A 314 -2.68 -3.25 -1.85
N THR A 315 -1.67 -3.38 -0.99
CA THR A 315 -1.77 -3.21 0.46
C THR A 315 -0.45 -2.74 1.06
N SER A 316 -0.45 -2.33 2.33
CA SER A 316 0.76 -1.93 3.07
C SER A 316 1.49 -3.12 3.71
N ASP A 317 1.59 -4.26 3.01
CA ASP A 317 2.03 -5.51 3.64
C ASP A 317 3.46 -5.91 3.27
N ARG A 318 3.76 -6.20 1.99
CA ARG A 318 5.08 -6.70 1.57
C ARG A 318 5.96 -5.57 0.99
N PRO A 319 7.25 -5.57 1.33
CA PRO A 319 8.06 -6.59 1.99
C PRO A 319 7.93 -6.65 3.52
N GLY A 320 6.92 -6.05 4.10
CA GLY A 320 6.69 -5.92 5.53
C GLY A 320 7.22 -4.60 6.08
N ASP A 321 7.24 -4.48 7.41
CA ASP A 321 7.84 -3.33 8.09
C ASP A 321 9.34 -3.28 7.85
N ILE A 322 9.86 -2.09 7.54
CA ILE A 322 11.28 -1.83 7.37
C ILE A 322 11.90 -1.62 8.76
N VAL A 323 12.30 -2.75 9.35
CA VAL A 323 12.87 -2.85 10.70
C VAL A 323 14.07 -3.79 10.70
N ASP A 324 14.93 -3.66 11.69
CA ASP A 324 16.19 -4.42 11.84
C ASP A 324 16.00 -5.91 12.15
N THR A 325 14.77 -6.33 12.46
CA THR A 325 14.40 -7.73 12.67
C THR A 325 13.83 -8.42 11.42
N ASN A 326 13.48 -7.66 10.38
CA ASN A 326 12.90 -8.21 9.15
C ASN A 326 14.00 -8.80 8.24
N ARG A 327 14.06 -10.12 8.14
CA ARG A 327 15.06 -10.86 7.36
C ARG A 327 14.64 -11.14 5.91
N ARG A 328 13.50 -10.59 5.47
CA ARG A 328 13.09 -10.76 4.06
C ARG A 328 14.14 -10.17 3.13
N VAL A 329 14.50 -10.96 2.11
CA VAL A 329 15.39 -10.52 1.03
C VAL A 329 14.58 -9.67 0.05
N LEU A 330 15.13 -8.54 -0.35
CA LEU A 330 14.55 -7.68 -1.37
C LEU A 330 14.78 -8.28 -2.76
N GLU A 331 13.76 -8.18 -3.62
CA GLU A 331 13.77 -8.63 -4.99
C GLU A 331 13.50 -7.45 -5.94
N SER A 332 14.08 -7.49 -7.13
CA SER A 332 13.84 -6.47 -8.16
C SER A 332 12.34 -6.40 -8.50
N GLY A 333 11.79 -5.18 -8.56
CA GLY A 333 10.36 -4.93 -8.76
C GLY A 333 9.51 -4.89 -7.47
N MET A 334 10.07 -5.14 -6.29
CA MET A 334 9.38 -4.85 -5.03
C MET A 334 9.21 -3.34 -4.85
N VAL A 335 8.02 -2.94 -4.36
CA VAL A 335 7.68 -1.54 -4.08
C VAL A 335 7.33 -1.40 -2.61
N PHE A 336 7.91 -0.38 -1.96
CA PHE A 336 7.62 -0.04 -0.57
C PHE A 336 7.83 1.45 -0.33
N VAL A 337 7.31 1.98 0.77
CA VAL A 337 7.70 3.32 1.22
C VAL A 337 8.95 3.23 2.08
N MET A 338 9.94 4.05 1.79
CA MET A 338 11.08 4.29 2.65
C MET A 338 10.90 5.67 3.29
N HIS A 339 10.89 5.73 4.62
CA HIS A 339 10.74 6.99 5.34
C HIS A 339 11.64 7.01 6.59
N PRO A 340 12.85 7.57 6.51
CA PRO A 340 13.72 7.77 7.66
C PRO A 340 13.18 8.83 8.63
N ASN A 341 11.85 8.85 8.81
CA ASN A 341 11.16 9.74 9.74
C ASN A 341 11.76 9.59 11.15
N GLN A 342 11.96 10.71 11.85
CA GLN A 342 12.67 10.68 13.12
C GLN A 342 12.23 11.76 14.09
N TYR A 343 12.02 11.39 15.35
CA TYR A 343 11.97 12.33 16.44
C TYR A 343 13.39 12.74 16.86
N ILE A 344 13.63 14.03 16.90
CA ILE A 344 14.88 14.65 17.36
C ILE A 344 14.49 15.72 18.38
N PRO A 345 15.05 15.70 19.62
CA PRO A 345 14.59 16.58 20.70
C PRO A 345 14.56 18.06 20.34
N GLU A 346 15.53 18.53 19.59
CA GLU A 346 15.70 19.94 19.26
C GLU A 346 14.72 20.44 18.19
N SER A 347 14.30 19.56 17.27
CA SER A 347 13.40 19.91 16.15
C SER A 347 11.99 19.38 16.32
N GLY A 348 11.79 18.34 17.12
CA GLY A 348 10.61 17.49 17.10
C GLY A 348 10.66 16.44 16.01
N TYR A 349 9.54 15.77 15.77
CA TYR A 349 9.40 14.75 14.73
C TYR A 349 9.40 15.40 13.35
N LEU A 350 10.26 14.92 12.47
CA LEU A 350 10.38 15.34 11.08
C LEU A 350 10.15 14.13 10.16
N MET A 351 9.64 14.38 8.97
CA MET A 351 9.26 13.36 8.00
C MET A 351 9.94 13.59 6.65
N CYS A 352 10.55 12.53 6.13
CA CYS A 352 11.15 12.48 4.80
C CYS A 352 10.89 11.09 4.24
N GLY A 353 10.07 10.95 3.20
CA GLY A 353 9.72 9.62 2.71
C GLY A 353 9.24 9.58 1.26
N GLU A 354 9.60 8.48 0.60
CA GLU A 354 9.32 8.23 -0.81
C GLU A 354 8.83 6.79 -1.02
N THR A 355 7.90 6.62 -1.96
CA THR A 355 7.67 5.30 -2.54
C THR A 355 8.83 4.94 -3.45
N VAL A 356 9.41 3.78 -3.23
CA VAL A 356 10.59 3.32 -3.96
C VAL A 356 10.33 1.97 -4.62
N VAL A 357 11.02 1.71 -5.73
CA VAL A 357 11.08 0.41 -6.41
C VAL A 357 12.50 -0.13 -6.35
N VAL A 358 12.64 -1.39 -5.95
CA VAL A 358 13.93 -2.10 -5.86
C VAL A 358 14.45 -2.44 -7.24
N SER A 359 15.75 -2.28 -7.45
CA SER A 359 16.49 -2.80 -8.60
C SER A 359 17.77 -3.52 -8.13
N ASP A 360 18.54 -4.05 -9.07
CA ASP A 360 19.80 -4.73 -8.77
C ASP A 360 20.89 -3.74 -8.30
N GLU A 361 20.78 -2.46 -8.66
CA GLU A 361 21.76 -1.42 -8.34
C GLU A 361 21.41 -0.62 -7.06
N GLY A 362 20.15 -0.67 -6.62
CA GLY A 362 19.61 0.08 -5.49
C GLY A 362 18.13 0.34 -5.70
N ALA A 363 17.48 1.02 -4.74
CA ALA A 363 16.10 1.44 -4.93
C ALA A 363 16.03 2.81 -5.61
N ARG A 364 15.03 2.98 -6.47
CA ARG A 364 14.73 4.24 -7.15
C ARG A 364 13.42 4.81 -6.61
N SER A 365 13.43 6.09 -6.24
CA SER A 365 12.18 6.81 -5.93
C SER A 365 11.27 6.86 -7.16
N LEU A 366 9.97 6.71 -6.95
CA LEU A 366 8.94 6.94 -7.97
C LEU A 366 8.58 8.43 -8.09
N SER A 367 8.94 9.25 -7.10
CA SER A 367 8.73 10.71 -7.13
C SER A 367 9.67 11.37 -8.13
N ALA A 368 9.15 12.34 -8.87
CA ALA A 368 9.94 13.23 -9.70
C ALA A 368 10.66 14.29 -8.84
N ARG A 369 10.01 14.73 -7.76
CA ARG A 369 10.54 15.67 -6.78
C ARG A 369 10.97 14.92 -5.50
N GLN A 370 12.22 15.04 -5.15
CA GLN A 370 12.73 14.50 -3.88
C GLN A 370 12.14 15.25 -2.67
N ALA A 371 12.09 14.57 -1.52
CA ALA A 371 11.64 15.17 -0.28
C ALA A 371 12.63 16.26 0.16
N GLU A 372 12.16 17.49 0.21
CA GLU A 372 12.87 18.68 0.71
C GLU A 372 12.12 19.29 1.88
N LEU A 373 12.80 20.15 2.64
CA LEU A 373 12.16 20.97 3.65
C LEU A 373 11.53 22.19 2.96
N ASP A 374 10.24 22.07 2.66
CA ASP A 374 9.50 23.15 1.99
C ASP A 374 9.03 24.23 2.97
N VAL A 375 8.88 25.44 2.45
CA VAL A 375 8.49 26.64 3.22
C VAL A 375 7.30 27.29 2.57
N ILE A 376 6.27 27.57 3.38
CA ILE A 376 5.12 28.39 2.98
C ILE A 376 5.42 29.83 3.40
N ALA A 377 5.56 30.72 2.43
CA ALA A 377 5.76 32.14 2.70
C ALA A 377 4.53 32.77 3.38
N VAL A 378 4.74 33.66 4.34
CA VAL A 378 3.71 34.39 5.09
C VAL A 378 3.98 35.87 5.07
#